data_4c2369002b31fca6874e87cdde73d938
#
_entry.id   4c2369002b31fca6874e87cdde73d938
#
_cell.length_a   1.000
_cell.length_b   1.000
_cell.length_c   1.000
_cell.angle_alpha   90.00
_cell.angle_beta   90.00
_cell.angle_gamma   90.00
#
_symmetry.space_group_name_H-M   'P 1'
#
loop_
_entity.id
_entity.type
_entity.pdbx_description
1 polymer ?
#
loop_
_entity_poly.entity_id
_entity_poly.type
_entity_poly.pdbx_seq_one_letter_code
_entity_poly.pdbx_strand_id
1 'polypeptide(L)'
;MANQTSTQPDQFPITERTKIRRLSERGSHGREDVYRVLDAAPLCHVGYSIDGNPYVTPTFHWRDGDRLYWHGSSASRFLRQALGKQVCITCSFMDGYVLARSAFFHSVRFRSAMVFGKAQMVESDDAKKAALKHFIEGLFPGRWDVLRPMQPQELKATAILYMDIEEATAKTREGHPNDPDDVNHPVWAGAIPMSFKTVGAENAPDLIPGIEVPDYVTNLVNTGLLRTPYTPSED
;
A
#
# COMPACT_ATOMS: atom_id res chain seq x y z
N MET A 1 23.09 -25.70 -18.43
CA MET A 1 22.81 -24.27 -18.75
C MET A 1 22.56 -23.61 -17.41
N ALA A 2 23.42 -22.70 -16.99
CA ALA A 2 23.36 -22.08 -15.68
C ALA A 2 22.15 -21.14 -15.61
N ASN A 3 21.28 -21.35 -14.65
CA ASN A 3 20.15 -20.49 -14.32
C ASN A 3 20.74 -19.16 -13.82
N GLN A 4 20.69 -18.12 -14.65
CA GLN A 4 21.00 -16.76 -14.23
C GLN A 4 19.80 -16.27 -13.43
N THR A 5 19.83 -16.46 -12.11
CA THR A 5 19.03 -15.64 -11.18
C THR A 5 19.51 -14.20 -11.35
N SER A 6 18.77 -13.40 -12.10
CA SER A 6 18.98 -11.95 -12.13
C SER A 6 18.62 -11.41 -10.74
N THR A 7 19.63 -11.29 -9.87
CA THR A 7 19.46 -10.56 -8.61
C THR A 7 19.20 -9.11 -8.96
N GLN A 8 17.95 -8.67 -8.79
CA GLN A 8 17.61 -7.25 -8.87
C GLN A 8 18.43 -6.49 -7.80
N PRO A 9 18.84 -5.26 -8.08
CA PRO A 9 19.56 -4.46 -7.10
C PRO A 9 18.66 -4.22 -5.85
N ASP A 10 19.24 -4.31 -4.66
CA ASP A 10 18.53 -4.15 -3.38
C ASP A 10 17.88 -2.76 -3.20
N GLN A 11 18.19 -1.82 -4.07
CA GLN A 11 17.70 -0.45 -4.00
C GLN A 11 17.10 0.01 -5.34
N PHE A 12 16.12 0.88 -5.25
CA PHE A 12 15.61 1.65 -6.38
C PHE A 12 16.58 2.76 -6.76
N PRO A 13 16.58 3.20 -8.04
CA PRO A 13 17.43 4.30 -8.48
C PRO A 13 17.06 5.60 -7.78
N ILE A 14 18.09 6.37 -7.38
CA ILE A 14 17.93 7.71 -6.84
C ILE A 14 17.90 8.69 -8.01
N THR A 15 16.76 9.26 -8.27
CA THR A 15 16.53 10.23 -9.34
C THR A 15 16.17 11.60 -8.76
N GLU A 16 16.02 12.61 -9.61
CA GLU A 16 15.56 13.94 -9.18
C GLU A 16 14.16 13.89 -8.55
N ARG A 17 13.30 12.92 -8.92
CA ARG A 17 11.96 12.72 -8.35
C ARG A 17 11.99 12.06 -6.98
N THR A 18 12.97 11.17 -6.73
CA THR A 18 13.02 10.35 -5.51
C THR A 18 14.08 10.83 -4.52
N LYS A 19 14.98 11.75 -4.93
CA LYS A 19 16.04 12.28 -4.07
C LYS A 19 15.47 13.03 -2.87
N ILE A 20 15.73 12.52 -1.66
CA ILE A 20 15.32 13.14 -0.42
C ILE A 20 16.31 14.24 -0.07
N ARG A 21 15.89 15.51 -0.19
CA ARG A 21 16.75 16.69 0.02
C ARG A 21 16.78 17.17 1.46
N ARG A 22 15.74 16.92 2.24
CA ARG A 22 15.60 17.38 3.63
C ARG A 22 15.35 16.19 4.54
N LEU A 23 16.10 16.10 5.65
CA LEU A 23 16.04 15.00 6.61
C LEU A 23 16.24 13.65 5.88
N SER A 24 17.33 13.58 5.13
CA SER A 24 17.67 12.41 4.31
C SER A 24 17.90 11.15 5.15
N GLU A 25 18.29 11.32 6.40
CA GLU A 25 18.47 10.24 7.39
C GLU A 25 17.15 9.48 7.71
N ARG A 26 16.00 10.07 7.36
CA ARG A 26 14.67 9.45 7.50
C ARG A 26 14.21 8.72 6.24
N GLY A 27 14.99 8.79 5.19
CA GLY A 27 14.65 8.26 3.89
C GLY A 27 15.40 7.01 3.54
N SER A 28 14.75 6.15 2.75
CA SER A 28 15.35 4.95 2.18
C SER A 28 14.89 4.77 0.73
N HIS A 29 15.78 4.23 -0.10
CA HIS A 29 15.48 3.74 -1.43
C HIS A 29 15.57 2.20 -1.49
N GLY A 30 15.76 1.55 -0.32
CA GLY A 30 15.76 0.10 -0.18
C GLY A 30 14.40 -0.49 -0.56
N ARG A 31 14.41 -1.56 -1.37
CA ARG A 31 13.19 -2.25 -1.80
C ARG A 31 12.38 -2.74 -0.61
N GLU A 32 13.04 -3.36 0.35
CA GLU A 32 12.39 -3.87 1.57
C GLU A 32 11.65 -2.77 2.34
N ASP A 33 12.26 -1.59 2.51
CA ASP A 33 11.65 -0.48 3.23
C ASP A 33 10.43 0.07 2.50
N VAL A 34 10.51 0.18 1.17
CA VAL A 34 9.40 0.60 0.32
C VAL A 34 8.27 -0.43 0.38
N TYR A 35 8.58 -1.71 0.20
CA TYR A 35 7.59 -2.80 0.18
C TYR A 35 6.90 -2.95 1.54
N ARG A 36 7.63 -2.83 2.64
CA ARG A 36 7.05 -2.86 3.99
C ARG A 36 5.94 -1.84 4.17
N VAL A 37 6.08 -0.63 3.61
CA VAL A 37 5.04 0.39 3.67
C VAL A 37 3.89 0.08 2.72
N LEU A 38 4.18 -0.32 1.47
CA LEU A 38 3.17 -0.65 0.47
C LEU A 38 2.30 -1.84 0.92
N ASP A 39 2.93 -2.91 1.40
CA ASP A 39 2.25 -4.15 1.78
C ASP A 39 1.39 -3.98 3.04
N ALA A 40 1.80 -3.11 3.95
CA ALA A 40 1.03 -2.81 5.16
C ALA A 40 -0.14 -1.85 4.91
N ALA A 41 -0.07 -0.99 3.88
CA ALA A 41 -1.05 0.08 3.69
C ALA A 41 -2.39 -0.44 3.17
N PRO A 42 -3.52 -0.10 3.82
CA PRO A 42 -4.84 -0.54 3.37
C PRO A 42 -5.30 0.18 2.09
N LEU A 43 -4.79 1.39 1.86
CA LEU A 43 -5.11 2.21 0.68
C LEU A 43 -3.84 2.85 0.13
N CYS A 44 -3.86 3.07 -1.18
CA CYS A 44 -2.92 3.98 -1.84
C CYS A 44 -3.65 5.18 -2.44
N HIS A 45 -2.89 6.19 -2.79
CA HIS A 45 -3.35 7.38 -3.49
C HIS A 45 -2.62 7.45 -4.84
N VAL A 46 -3.37 7.29 -5.92
CA VAL A 46 -2.82 7.34 -7.28
C VAL A 46 -2.91 8.77 -7.80
N GLY A 47 -1.75 9.40 -7.99
CA GLY A 47 -1.61 10.71 -8.61
C GLY A 47 -1.43 10.56 -10.13
N TYR A 48 -2.22 11.29 -10.91
CA TYR A 48 -2.18 11.30 -12.37
C TYR A 48 -2.60 12.68 -12.91
N SER A 49 -2.44 12.90 -14.21
CA SER A 49 -2.80 14.18 -14.85
C SER A 49 -3.78 13.95 -16.00
N ILE A 50 -4.78 14.82 -16.10
CA ILE A 50 -5.69 14.92 -17.25
C ILE A 50 -5.57 16.34 -17.82
N ASP A 51 -5.14 16.46 -19.06
CA ASP A 51 -4.98 17.74 -19.75
C ASP A 51 -4.16 18.77 -18.95
N GLY A 52 -3.07 18.28 -18.33
CA GLY A 52 -2.19 19.08 -17.46
C GLY A 52 -2.71 19.31 -16.04
N ASN A 53 -3.96 19.01 -15.74
CA ASN A 53 -4.52 19.17 -14.40
C ASN A 53 -4.21 17.96 -13.52
N PRO A 54 -3.72 18.13 -12.29
CA PRO A 54 -3.43 17.05 -11.37
C PRO A 54 -4.71 16.48 -10.75
N TYR A 55 -4.72 15.17 -10.59
CA TYR A 55 -5.75 14.42 -9.88
C TYR A 55 -5.11 13.43 -8.93
N VAL A 56 -5.77 13.15 -7.81
CA VAL A 56 -5.38 12.11 -6.85
C VAL A 56 -6.63 11.29 -6.50
N THR A 57 -6.55 9.98 -6.68
CA THR A 57 -7.65 9.07 -6.37
C THR A 57 -7.20 8.03 -5.35
N PRO A 58 -7.85 7.93 -4.17
CA PRO A 58 -7.62 6.82 -3.26
C PRO A 58 -8.20 5.54 -3.84
N THR A 59 -7.47 4.43 -3.72
CA THR A 59 -7.94 3.13 -4.16
C THR A 59 -7.27 2.01 -3.39
N PHE A 60 -7.86 0.83 -3.45
CA PHE A 60 -7.24 -0.38 -2.95
C PHE A 60 -6.11 -0.82 -3.89
N HIS A 61 -5.04 -1.40 -3.35
CA HIS A 61 -3.91 -1.88 -4.13
C HIS A 61 -3.36 -3.19 -3.55
N TRP A 62 -2.60 -3.89 -4.37
CA TRP A 62 -1.76 -5.01 -3.93
C TRP A 62 -0.48 -5.04 -4.74
N ARG A 63 0.54 -5.70 -4.22
CA ARG A 63 1.84 -5.83 -4.87
C ARG A 63 2.13 -7.31 -5.16
N ASP A 64 2.75 -7.55 -6.29
CA ASP A 64 3.30 -8.84 -6.68
C ASP A 64 4.70 -8.59 -7.29
N GLY A 65 5.74 -9.05 -6.59
CA GLY A 65 7.12 -8.69 -6.95
C GLY A 65 7.31 -7.17 -7.00
N ASP A 66 7.82 -6.67 -8.11
CA ASP A 66 8.01 -5.24 -8.38
C ASP A 66 6.79 -4.59 -9.04
N ARG A 67 5.64 -5.25 -9.08
CA ARG A 67 4.43 -4.70 -9.65
C ARG A 67 3.46 -4.25 -8.58
N LEU A 68 2.92 -3.08 -8.78
CA LEU A 68 1.82 -2.57 -7.97
C LEU A 68 0.55 -2.55 -8.82
N TYR A 69 -0.50 -3.16 -8.30
CA TYR A 69 -1.80 -3.33 -8.96
C TYR A 69 -2.88 -2.53 -8.26
N TRP A 70 -3.88 -2.11 -9.04
CA TRP A 70 -5.16 -1.58 -8.54
C TRP A 70 -6.27 -1.88 -9.53
N HIS A 71 -7.50 -1.86 -9.08
CA HIS A 71 -8.64 -2.22 -9.93
C HIS A 71 -9.84 -1.30 -9.71
N GLY A 72 -10.81 -1.44 -10.60
CA GLY A 72 -12.09 -0.77 -10.50
C GLY A 72 -13.00 -1.12 -11.67
N SER A 73 -14.08 -0.37 -11.81
CA SER A 73 -14.98 -0.53 -12.95
C SER A 73 -14.29 -0.21 -14.28
N SER A 74 -14.53 -1.00 -15.33
CA SER A 74 -14.06 -0.70 -16.69
C SER A 74 -14.61 0.63 -17.24
N ALA A 75 -15.71 1.14 -16.66
CA ALA A 75 -16.26 2.45 -16.97
C ALA A 75 -15.59 3.60 -16.19
N SER A 76 -14.69 3.31 -15.27
CA SER A 76 -14.03 4.33 -14.43
C SER A 76 -13.24 5.33 -15.27
N ARG A 77 -13.56 6.63 -15.13
CA ARG A 77 -12.79 7.72 -15.75
C ARG A 77 -11.34 7.71 -15.26
N PHE A 78 -11.14 7.46 -13.96
CA PHE A 78 -9.82 7.39 -13.35
C PHE A 78 -8.92 6.37 -14.05
N LEU A 79 -9.37 5.11 -14.15
CA LEU A 79 -8.58 4.04 -14.75
C LEU A 79 -8.26 4.31 -16.22
N ARG A 80 -9.26 4.79 -16.99
CA ARG A 80 -9.06 5.14 -18.40
C ARG A 80 -8.07 6.28 -18.60
N GLN A 81 -8.09 7.27 -17.71
CA GLN A 81 -7.21 8.43 -17.81
C GLN A 81 -5.79 8.17 -17.29
N ALA A 82 -5.64 7.24 -16.34
CA ALA A 82 -4.33 6.83 -15.84
C ALA A 82 -3.60 5.89 -16.83
N LEU A 83 -4.34 5.08 -17.58
CA LEU A 83 -3.78 4.09 -18.50
C LEU A 83 -2.79 4.72 -19.51
N GLY A 84 -1.61 4.09 -19.62
CA GLY A 84 -0.53 4.50 -20.53
C GLY A 84 0.29 5.71 -20.06
N LYS A 85 -0.08 6.32 -18.92
CA LYS A 85 0.60 7.51 -18.37
C LYS A 85 1.53 7.16 -17.22
N GLN A 86 2.51 8.03 -16.99
CA GLN A 86 3.27 8.03 -15.75
C GLN A 86 2.34 8.41 -14.59
N VAL A 87 2.38 7.62 -13.54
CA VAL A 87 1.63 7.85 -12.30
C VAL A 87 2.57 7.91 -11.10
N CYS A 88 2.14 8.60 -10.07
CA CYS A 88 2.77 8.60 -8.76
C CYS A 88 1.80 7.95 -7.78
N ILE A 89 2.21 6.87 -7.12
CA ILE A 89 1.39 6.22 -6.10
C ILE A 89 2.04 6.44 -4.73
N THR A 90 1.23 6.86 -3.76
CA THR A 90 1.68 7.05 -2.39
C THR A 90 0.85 6.23 -1.40
N CYS A 91 1.54 5.68 -0.41
CA CYS A 91 0.96 5.11 0.79
C CYS A 91 1.53 5.82 2.01
N SER A 92 0.71 6.02 3.05
CA SER A 92 1.18 6.64 4.28
C SER A 92 0.39 6.21 5.49
N PHE A 93 1.08 6.18 6.62
CA PHE A 93 0.52 6.00 7.95
C PHE A 93 0.91 7.17 8.84
N MET A 94 0.01 7.57 9.71
CA MET A 94 0.30 8.40 10.86
C MET A 94 0.37 7.48 12.08
N ASP A 95 1.58 7.28 12.62
CA ASP A 95 1.85 6.34 13.71
C ASP A 95 1.88 7.05 15.09
N GLY A 96 1.57 8.35 15.13
CA GLY A 96 1.40 9.10 16.37
C GLY A 96 1.71 10.59 16.28
N TYR A 97 1.32 11.30 17.33
CA TYR A 97 1.69 12.70 17.53
C TYR A 97 3.01 12.80 18.28
N VAL A 98 3.75 13.87 18.01
CA VAL A 98 4.96 14.24 18.75
C VAL A 98 4.79 15.67 19.24
N LEU A 99 4.56 15.82 20.54
CA LEU A 99 4.38 17.10 21.21
C LEU A 99 5.72 17.55 21.81
N ALA A 100 6.13 18.73 21.41
CA ALA A 100 7.36 19.35 21.88
C ALA A 100 7.05 20.50 22.84
N ARG A 101 8.09 21.09 23.40
CA ARG A 101 7.96 22.23 24.31
C ARG A 101 7.79 23.56 23.57
N SER A 102 8.08 23.59 22.26
CA SER A 102 7.78 24.72 21.39
C SER A 102 6.95 24.31 20.20
N ALA A 103 6.16 25.23 19.64
CA ALA A 103 5.31 24.97 18.46
C ALA A 103 6.12 24.49 17.26
N PHE A 104 7.35 24.99 17.11
CA PHE A 104 8.23 24.66 15.98
C PHE A 104 8.63 23.18 15.92
N PHE A 105 8.81 22.53 17.07
CA PHE A 105 9.27 21.14 17.15
C PHE A 105 8.13 20.10 17.24
N HIS A 106 6.85 20.55 17.28
CA HIS A 106 5.72 19.63 17.14
C HIS A 106 5.80 18.88 15.82
N SER A 107 5.42 17.61 15.82
CA SER A 107 5.52 16.74 14.64
C SER A 107 4.62 15.52 14.76
N VAL A 108 4.78 14.58 13.83
CA VAL A 108 4.10 13.29 13.82
C VAL A 108 5.11 12.17 13.61
N ARG A 109 4.81 10.98 14.15
CA ARG A 109 5.41 9.72 13.71
C ARG A 109 4.69 9.25 12.47
N PHE A 110 5.43 8.81 11.46
CA PHE A 110 4.83 8.38 10.21
C PHE A 110 5.73 7.40 9.44
N ARG A 111 5.10 6.61 8.61
CA ARG A 111 5.73 5.83 7.54
C ARG A 111 5.06 6.19 6.23
N SER A 112 5.83 6.36 5.17
CA SER A 112 5.30 6.65 3.84
C SER A 112 6.18 6.02 2.77
N ALA A 113 5.55 5.65 1.65
CA ALA A 113 6.23 5.28 0.42
C ALA A 113 5.64 6.08 -0.74
N MET A 114 6.51 6.44 -1.67
CA MET A 114 6.16 7.08 -2.93
C MET A 114 6.85 6.33 -4.05
N VAL A 115 6.07 5.86 -5.01
CA VAL A 115 6.53 5.01 -6.11
C VAL A 115 6.05 5.58 -7.44
N PHE A 116 6.87 5.41 -8.48
CA PHE A 116 6.60 5.90 -9.82
C PHE A 116 6.72 4.77 -10.84
N GLY A 117 5.86 4.83 -11.84
CA GLY A 117 5.86 3.90 -12.96
C GLY A 117 4.77 4.25 -13.96
N LYS A 118 4.79 3.55 -15.09
CA LYS A 118 3.78 3.72 -16.14
C LYS A 118 2.62 2.76 -15.93
N ALA A 119 1.40 3.30 -15.85
CA ALA A 119 0.19 2.49 -15.72
C ALA A 119 -0.09 1.67 -16.98
N GLN A 120 -0.30 0.37 -16.82
CA GLN A 120 -0.57 -0.60 -17.87
C GLN A 120 -1.84 -1.39 -17.55
N MET A 121 -2.48 -1.98 -18.56
CA MET A 121 -3.70 -2.78 -18.39
C MET A 121 -3.35 -4.26 -18.29
N VAL A 122 -4.02 -4.99 -17.43
CA VAL A 122 -4.07 -6.45 -17.47
C VAL A 122 -5.09 -6.86 -18.53
N GLU A 123 -4.63 -7.39 -19.67
CA GLU A 123 -5.46 -7.51 -20.87
C GLU A 123 -6.34 -8.78 -20.88
N SER A 124 -5.74 -9.97 -20.64
CA SER A 124 -6.49 -11.22 -20.77
C SER A 124 -7.32 -11.55 -19.54
N ASP A 125 -8.44 -12.26 -19.75
CA ASP A 125 -9.33 -12.69 -18.67
C ASP A 125 -8.61 -13.63 -17.68
N ASP A 126 -7.71 -14.48 -18.17
CA ASP A 126 -6.94 -15.39 -17.30
C ASP A 126 -5.91 -14.61 -16.44
N ALA A 127 -5.24 -13.61 -17.02
CA ALA A 127 -4.37 -12.73 -16.26
C ALA A 127 -5.15 -11.90 -15.22
N LYS A 128 -6.37 -11.43 -15.55
CA LYS A 128 -7.25 -10.76 -14.57
C LYS A 128 -7.64 -11.68 -13.43
N LYS A 129 -8.01 -12.93 -13.72
CA LYS A 129 -8.34 -13.93 -12.69
C LYS A 129 -7.12 -14.20 -11.79
N ALA A 130 -5.93 -14.38 -12.38
CA ALA A 130 -4.71 -14.61 -11.63
C ALA A 130 -4.38 -13.41 -10.71
N ALA A 131 -4.47 -12.17 -11.22
CA ALA A 131 -4.24 -10.97 -10.45
C ALA A 131 -5.26 -10.81 -9.29
N LEU A 132 -6.54 -11.11 -9.53
CA LEU A 132 -7.57 -11.07 -8.50
C LEU A 132 -7.42 -12.21 -7.48
N LYS A 133 -7.00 -13.41 -7.92
CA LYS A 133 -6.66 -14.50 -7.01
C LYS A 133 -5.52 -14.07 -6.08
N HIS A 134 -4.44 -13.56 -6.62
CA HIS A 134 -3.32 -13.04 -5.84
C HIS A 134 -3.76 -11.96 -4.83
N PHE A 135 -4.62 -11.04 -5.26
CA PHE A 135 -5.21 -10.02 -4.40
C PHE A 135 -6.01 -10.61 -3.23
N ILE A 136 -6.92 -11.53 -3.51
CA ILE A 136 -7.81 -12.13 -2.49
C ILE A 136 -7.01 -13.01 -1.54
N GLU A 137 -6.15 -13.89 -2.07
CA GLU A 137 -5.32 -14.80 -1.26
C GLU A 137 -4.29 -14.06 -0.42
N GLY A 138 -3.73 -12.95 -0.93
CA GLY A 138 -2.81 -12.10 -0.17
C GLY A 138 -3.48 -11.39 1.02
N LEU A 139 -4.80 -11.23 1.02
CA LEU A 139 -5.55 -10.66 2.14
C LEU A 139 -6.16 -11.74 3.04
N PHE A 140 -6.71 -12.78 2.43
CA PHE A 140 -7.53 -13.80 3.08
C PHE A 140 -7.14 -15.18 2.54
N PRO A 141 -6.05 -15.77 3.03
CA PRO A 141 -5.55 -17.07 2.56
C PRO A 141 -6.63 -18.17 2.60
N GLY A 142 -6.80 -18.90 1.51
CA GLY A 142 -7.83 -19.92 1.32
C GLY A 142 -9.23 -19.38 0.95
N ARG A 143 -9.39 -18.04 0.85
CA ARG A 143 -10.69 -17.45 0.49
C ARG A 143 -11.08 -17.71 -0.94
N TRP A 144 -10.13 -17.66 -1.88
CA TRP A 144 -10.41 -17.82 -3.31
C TRP A 144 -11.07 -19.16 -3.64
N ASP A 145 -10.64 -20.23 -3.01
CA ASP A 145 -11.08 -21.59 -3.31
C ASP A 145 -12.53 -21.88 -2.86
N VAL A 146 -13.06 -21.07 -1.94
CA VAL A 146 -14.47 -21.18 -1.48
C VAL A 146 -15.40 -20.19 -2.18
N LEU A 147 -14.86 -19.30 -3.03
CA LEU A 147 -15.68 -18.39 -3.82
C LEU A 147 -16.24 -19.10 -5.06
N ARG A 148 -17.46 -18.71 -5.48
CA ARG A 148 -17.96 -19.14 -6.79
C ARG A 148 -17.05 -18.61 -7.91
N PRO A 149 -16.95 -19.32 -9.04
CA PRO A 149 -16.20 -18.83 -10.19
C PRO A 149 -16.72 -17.47 -10.68
N MET A 150 -15.79 -16.63 -11.14
CA MET A 150 -16.13 -15.35 -11.76
C MET A 150 -16.91 -15.56 -13.06
N GLN A 151 -17.96 -14.76 -13.24
CA GLN A 151 -18.75 -14.76 -14.49
C GLN A 151 -18.07 -13.90 -15.57
N PRO A 152 -18.25 -14.20 -16.87
CA PRO A 152 -17.66 -13.41 -17.94
C PRO A 152 -18.02 -11.92 -17.90
N GLN A 153 -19.25 -11.60 -17.45
CA GLN A 153 -19.70 -10.22 -17.33
C GLN A 153 -18.94 -9.46 -16.20
N GLU A 154 -18.59 -10.14 -15.10
CA GLU A 154 -17.82 -9.55 -14.01
C GLU A 154 -16.39 -9.23 -14.47
N LEU A 155 -15.75 -10.14 -15.22
CA LEU A 155 -14.43 -9.91 -15.81
C LEU A 155 -14.45 -8.74 -16.80
N LYS A 156 -15.48 -8.64 -17.64
CA LYS A 156 -15.67 -7.54 -18.58
C LYS A 156 -15.90 -6.20 -17.87
N ALA A 157 -16.63 -6.20 -16.77
CA ALA A 157 -16.93 -5.01 -15.98
C ALA A 157 -15.73 -4.55 -15.13
N THR A 158 -14.70 -5.41 -14.94
CA THR A 158 -13.53 -5.11 -14.13
C THR A 158 -12.35 -4.72 -15.00
N ALA A 159 -11.76 -3.56 -14.71
CA ALA A 159 -10.46 -3.15 -15.21
C ALA A 159 -9.42 -3.28 -14.11
N ILE A 160 -8.28 -3.88 -14.41
CA ILE A 160 -7.13 -3.99 -13.52
C ILE A 160 -5.97 -3.28 -14.20
N LEU A 161 -5.42 -2.29 -13.52
CA LEU A 161 -4.19 -1.65 -13.92
C LEU A 161 -3.05 -2.15 -13.03
N TYR A 162 -1.85 -2.11 -13.58
CA TYR A 162 -0.60 -2.31 -12.85
C TYR A 162 0.45 -1.32 -13.33
N MET A 163 1.48 -1.17 -12.54
CA MET A 163 2.74 -0.54 -12.97
C MET A 163 3.91 -1.35 -12.43
N ASP A 164 4.95 -1.48 -13.21
CA ASP A 164 6.27 -1.85 -12.70
C ASP A 164 6.81 -0.67 -11.89
N ILE A 165 7.34 -0.92 -10.69
CA ILE A 165 7.90 0.12 -9.82
C ILE A 165 9.27 0.49 -10.36
N GLU A 166 9.36 1.60 -11.11
CA GLU A 166 10.59 2.06 -11.76
C GLU A 166 11.48 2.83 -10.79
N GLU A 167 10.88 3.68 -9.98
CA GLU A 167 11.53 4.55 -9.00
C GLU A 167 10.71 4.59 -7.73
N ALA A 168 11.38 4.55 -6.58
CA ALA A 168 10.69 4.58 -5.30
C ALA A 168 11.53 5.23 -4.20
N THR A 169 10.82 5.68 -3.16
CA THR A 169 11.41 6.13 -1.90
C THR A 169 10.45 5.85 -0.76
N ALA A 170 11.00 5.45 0.38
CA ALA A 170 10.29 5.40 1.65
C ALA A 170 10.80 6.50 2.59
N LYS A 171 9.96 6.96 3.49
CA LYS A 171 10.34 7.90 4.53
C LYS A 171 9.65 7.54 5.83
N THR A 172 10.43 7.47 6.91
CA THR A 172 9.93 7.09 8.23
C THR A 172 10.41 8.09 9.27
N ARG A 173 9.55 8.43 10.20
CA ARG A 173 9.91 9.17 11.40
C ARG A 173 9.37 8.50 12.64
N GLU A 174 10.26 8.15 13.53
CA GLU A 174 9.99 7.61 14.86
C GLU A 174 10.57 8.56 15.93
N GLY A 175 10.47 8.15 17.19
CA GLY A 175 11.14 8.84 18.31
C GLY A 175 10.30 9.93 18.96
N HIS A 176 10.98 10.69 19.80
CA HIS A 176 10.44 11.75 20.65
C HIS A 176 10.68 13.14 20.05
N PRO A 177 10.18 14.24 20.67
CA PRO A 177 10.53 15.58 20.25
C PRO A 177 12.05 15.80 20.40
N ASN A 178 12.62 16.60 19.51
CA ASN A 178 14.03 16.98 19.54
C ASN A 178 14.13 18.50 19.66
N ASP A 179 13.97 18.97 20.89
CA ASP A 179 13.97 20.38 21.31
C ASP A 179 14.96 20.61 22.49
N PRO A 180 16.27 20.37 22.25
CA PRO A 180 17.29 20.33 23.33
C PRO A 180 17.42 21.64 24.10
N ASP A 181 17.15 22.78 23.47
CA ASP A 181 17.26 24.09 24.10
C ASP A 181 16.09 24.39 25.06
N ASP A 182 14.97 23.66 24.92
CA ASP A 182 13.76 23.88 25.68
C ASP A 182 13.52 22.88 26.82
N VAL A 183 14.51 22.04 27.16
CA VAL A 183 14.34 20.91 28.11
C VAL A 183 13.86 21.35 29.50
N ASN A 184 14.13 22.57 29.90
CA ASN A 184 13.73 23.11 31.20
C ASN A 184 12.39 23.85 31.16
N HIS A 185 11.74 23.95 29.97
CA HIS A 185 10.44 24.60 29.90
C HIS A 185 9.37 23.72 30.54
N PRO A 186 8.59 24.20 31.53
CA PRO A 186 7.73 23.35 32.37
C PRO A 186 6.39 22.98 31.70
N VAL A 187 6.46 22.33 30.53
CA VAL A 187 5.32 21.79 29.81
C VAL A 187 5.60 20.33 29.43
N TRP A 188 4.56 19.51 29.44
CA TRP A 188 4.69 18.11 29.02
C TRP A 188 5.13 18.00 27.56
N ALA A 189 6.13 17.18 27.28
CA ALA A 189 6.59 16.85 25.95
C ALA A 189 6.78 15.34 25.81
N GLY A 190 6.42 14.80 24.65
CA GLY A 190 6.47 13.36 24.44
C GLY A 190 5.80 12.93 23.13
N ALA A 191 5.51 11.65 23.03
CA ALA A 191 4.79 11.09 21.88
C ALA A 191 3.51 10.40 22.32
N ILE A 192 2.48 10.51 21.49
CA ILE A 192 1.20 9.81 21.62
C ILE A 192 1.13 8.80 20.47
N PRO A 193 1.49 7.53 20.69
CA PRO A 193 1.42 6.51 19.66
C PRO A 193 -0.03 6.30 19.18
N MET A 194 -0.16 6.00 17.89
CA MET A 194 -1.43 5.64 17.25
C MET A 194 -1.25 4.32 16.50
N SER A 195 -2.32 3.55 16.42
CA SER A 195 -2.39 2.34 15.60
C SER A 195 -3.74 2.24 14.91
N PHE A 196 -3.73 1.80 13.68
CA PHE A 196 -4.93 1.32 12.99
C PHE A 196 -5.00 -0.19 13.18
N LYS A 197 -6.18 -0.71 13.47
CA LYS A 197 -6.38 -2.15 13.71
C LYS A 197 -7.76 -2.60 13.26
N THR A 198 -7.86 -3.87 12.89
CA THR A 198 -9.13 -4.58 12.73
C THR A 198 -9.76 -4.73 14.12
N VAL A 199 -11.04 -4.41 14.26
CA VAL A 199 -11.72 -4.38 15.58
C VAL A 199 -12.78 -5.45 15.75
N GLY A 200 -13.17 -6.14 14.66
CA GLY A 200 -14.17 -7.20 14.70
C GLY A 200 -14.57 -7.69 13.32
N ALA A 201 -15.40 -8.71 13.29
CA ALA A 201 -16.09 -9.21 12.10
C ALA A 201 -17.60 -9.08 12.31
N GLU A 202 -18.30 -8.62 11.29
CA GLU A 202 -19.76 -8.46 11.29
C GLU A 202 -20.35 -9.35 10.20
N ASN A 203 -21.36 -10.15 10.53
CA ASN A 203 -22.04 -10.98 9.57
C ASN A 203 -22.90 -10.13 8.61
N ALA A 204 -22.94 -10.52 7.34
CA ALA A 204 -23.90 -9.94 6.41
C ALA A 204 -25.33 -10.21 6.90
N PRO A 205 -26.27 -9.24 6.76
CA PRO A 205 -27.66 -9.40 7.24
C PRO A 205 -28.38 -10.59 6.62
N ASP A 206 -27.97 -11.01 5.43
CA ASP A 206 -28.52 -12.11 4.64
C ASP A 206 -27.62 -13.36 4.66
N LEU A 207 -26.69 -13.46 5.60
CA LEU A 207 -25.85 -14.65 5.75
C LEU A 207 -26.70 -15.88 6.04
N ILE A 208 -26.48 -16.95 5.29
CA ILE A 208 -27.16 -18.24 5.50
C ILE A 208 -26.87 -18.73 6.93
N PRO A 209 -27.90 -19.14 7.69
CA PRO A 209 -27.72 -19.66 9.04
C PRO A 209 -26.77 -20.86 9.09
N GLY A 210 -25.91 -20.88 10.11
CA GLY A 210 -24.91 -21.95 10.31
C GLY A 210 -23.59 -21.76 9.57
N ILE A 211 -23.42 -20.66 8.81
CA ILE A 211 -22.10 -20.29 8.28
C ILE A 211 -21.29 -19.56 9.35
N GLU A 212 -20.18 -20.15 9.74
CA GLU A 212 -19.28 -19.60 10.76
C GLU A 212 -18.26 -18.65 10.15
N VAL A 213 -17.70 -17.78 11.01
CA VAL A 213 -16.61 -16.87 10.63
C VAL A 213 -15.34 -17.71 10.38
N PRO A 214 -14.73 -17.63 9.18
CA PRO A 214 -13.54 -18.42 8.86
C PRO A 214 -12.31 -18.02 9.69
N ASP A 215 -11.39 -18.98 9.88
CA ASP A 215 -10.18 -18.79 10.68
C ASP A 215 -9.30 -17.62 10.21
N TYR A 216 -9.17 -17.39 8.91
CA TYR A 216 -8.40 -16.27 8.40
C TYR A 216 -8.99 -14.90 8.79
N VAL A 217 -10.32 -14.78 8.94
CA VAL A 217 -10.98 -13.57 9.45
C VAL A 217 -10.74 -13.44 10.95
N THR A 218 -10.95 -14.55 11.69
CA THR A 218 -10.71 -14.59 13.14
C THR A 218 -9.27 -14.24 13.49
N ASN A 219 -8.31 -14.76 12.73
CA ASN A 219 -6.89 -14.45 12.90
C ASN A 219 -6.59 -12.97 12.62
N LEU A 220 -7.16 -12.40 11.56
CA LEU A 220 -6.99 -10.98 11.24
C LEU A 220 -7.52 -10.08 12.37
N VAL A 221 -8.69 -10.40 12.92
CA VAL A 221 -9.30 -9.68 14.05
C VAL A 221 -8.44 -9.81 15.30
N ASN A 222 -8.00 -11.03 15.64
CA ASN A 222 -7.21 -11.30 16.84
C ASN A 222 -5.81 -10.63 16.79
N THR A 223 -5.18 -10.60 15.63
CA THR A 223 -3.89 -9.92 15.45
C THR A 223 -4.04 -8.41 15.35
N GLY A 224 -5.23 -7.91 15.01
CA GLY A 224 -5.49 -6.50 14.75
C GLY A 224 -4.78 -5.95 13.51
N LEU A 225 -4.25 -6.80 12.65
CA LEU A 225 -3.59 -6.38 11.42
C LEU A 225 -4.61 -5.78 10.44
N LEU A 226 -4.16 -4.82 9.64
CA LEU A 226 -4.98 -4.26 8.56
C LEU A 226 -4.94 -5.13 7.30
N ARG A 227 -3.89 -5.91 7.15
CA ARG A 227 -3.65 -6.84 6.05
C ARG A 227 -2.79 -8.00 6.54
N THR A 228 -2.94 -9.15 5.93
CA THR A 228 -1.99 -10.25 6.09
C THR A 228 -0.62 -9.81 5.55
N PRO A 229 0.48 -10.03 6.28
CA PRO A 229 1.81 -9.78 5.74
C PRO A 229 2.03 -10.57 4.45
N TYR A 230 2.56 -9.91 3.42
CA TYR A 230 2.92 -10.58 2.19
C TYR A 230 4.03 -11.62 2.46
N THR A 231 3.75 -12.86 2.12
CA THR A 231 4.76 -13.93 2.05
C THR A 231 4.98 -14.24 0.57
N PRO A 232 6.19 -14.10 0.03
CA PRO A 232 6.48 -14.53 -1.34
C PRO A 232 6.10 -16.00 -1.50
N SER A 233 5.44 -16.35 -2.61
CA SER A 233 5.25 -17.76 -2.99
C SER A 233 6.63 -18.36 -3.27
N GLU A 234 6.92 -19.53 -2.69
CA GLU A 234 8.07 -20.37 -3.05
C GLU A 234 7.76 -21.09 -4.38
N ASP A 235 7.77 -20.37 -5.52
CA ASP A 235 7.68 -20.94 -6.86
C ASP A 235 8.94 -20.61 -7.67
#